data_1484377d79550e275c078dd9586a0f70
#
_entry.id   1484377d79550e275c078dd9586a0f70
#
_cell.length_a   1.000
_cell.length_b   1.000
_cell.length_c   1.000
_cell.angle_alpha   90.00
_cell.angle_beta   90.00
_cell.angle_gamma   90.00
#
_symmetry.space_group_name_H-M   'P 1'
#
loop_
_entity.id
_entity.type
_entity.pdbx_description
1 polymer ?
#
loop_
_entity_poly.entity_id
_entity_poly.type
_entity_poly.pdbx_seq_one_letter_code
_entity_poly.pdbx_strand_id
1 'polypeptide(L)'
;MYFPKLNAPRQSRVTVNRFPGLDRRPRGQEGSFREMENLCAQGYPTLTVRCPRGIAGSVTAPGGLTAKDGLIWVDGHTLYINGSATGLVLSEGKKQLVSMGAWLLIWPDK
;
A
#
# COMPACT_ATOMS: atom_id res chain seq x y z
N MET A 1 16.07 -40.80 -50.14
CA MET A 1 15.55 -40.72 -48.76
C MET A 1 14.98 -39.34 -48.53
N TYR A 2 13.69 -39.21 -48.30
CA TYR A 2 13.04 -37.96 -48.00
C TYR A 2 13.07 -37.69 -46.51
N PHE A 3 13.67 -36.61 -46.12
CA PHE A 3 13.54 -36.08 -44.77
C PHE A 3 12.33 -35.14 -44.69
N PRO A 4 11.47 -35.28 -43.68
CA PRO A 4 10.38 -34.34 -43.50
C PRO A 4 10.95 -32.92 -43.30
N LYS A 5 10.42 -31.97 -44.06
CA LYS A 5 10.74 -30.56 -43.82
C LYS A 5 10.22 -30.16 -42.44
N LEU A 6 11.11 -29.88 -41.54
CA LEU A 6 10.77 -29.24 -40.27
C LEU A 6 10.36 -27.82 -40.59
N ASN A 7 9.08 -27.51 -40.41
CA ASN A 7 8.64 -26.12 -40.46
C ASN A 7 9.33 -25.37 -39.32
N ALA A 8 10.02 -24.28 -39.67
CA ALA A 8 10.57 -23.40 -38.68
C ALA A 8 9.45 -22.92 -37.73
N PRO A 9 9.67 -22.92 -36.41
CA PRO A 9 8.66 -22.46 -35.49
C PRO A 9 8.27 -21.03 -35.85
N ARG A 10 6.95 -20.77 -35.91
CA ARG A 10 6.45 -19.42 -36.13
C ARG A 10 6.88 -18.56 -34.94
N GLN A 11 7.77 -17.63 -35.17
CA GLN A 11 8.09 -16.63 -34.20
C GLN A 11 7.01 -15.57 -34.21
N SER A 12 6.32 -15.39 -33.10
CA SER A 12 5.45 -14.23 -32.89
C SER A 12 6.19 -13.23 -32.02
N ARG A 13 6.25 -11.98 -32.46
CA ARG A 13 6.83 -10.87 -31.68
C ARG A 13 5.70 -9.97 -31.23
N VAL A 14 5.58 -9.84 -29.93
CA VAL A 14 4.65 -8.88 -29.31
C VAL A 14 5.47 -7.79 -28.65
N THR A 15 5.13 -6.54 -28.93
CA THR A 15 5.75 -5.39 -28.28
C THR A 15 4.77 -4.79 -27.30
N VAL A 16 5.15 -4.74 -26.03
CA VAL A 16 4.37 -4.14 -24.96
C VAL A 16 5.06 -2.84 -24.54
N ASN A 17 4.38 -1.72 -24.64
CA ASN A 17 4.90 -0.39 -24.31
C ASN A 17 4.07 0.34 -23.23
N ARG A 18 3.07 -0.33 -22.69
CA ARG A 18 2.22 0.20 -21.63
C ARG A 18 2.13 -0.81 -20.51
N PHE A 19 2.41 -0.38 -19.31
CA PHE A 19 2.44 -1.21 -18.10
C PHE A 19 1.45 -0.67 -17.08
N PRO A 20 0.20 -1.18 -17.06
CA PRO A 20 -0.84 -0.69 -16.15
C PRO A 20 -0.62 -1.10 -14.68
N GLY A 21 0.35 -1.97 -14.39
CA GLY A 21 0.70 -2.40 -13.06
C GLY A 21 0.17 -3.78 -12.70
N LEU A 22 -0.29 -3.94 -11.46
CA LEU A 22 -0.74 -5.22 -10.93
C LEU A 22 -2.19 -5.52 -11.33
N ASP A 23 -2.41 -6.67 -11.94
CA ASP A 23 -3.75 -7.19 -12.27
C ASP A 23 -3.81 -8.69 -11.99
N ARG A 24 -4.54 -9.07 -10.97
CA ARG A 24 -4.71 -10.47 -10.54
C ARG A 24 -5.92 -11.17 -11.13
N ARG A 25 -6.67 -10.51 -12.00
CA ARG A 25 -7.82 -11.14 -12.67
C ARG A 25 -7.37 -12.30 -13.55
N PRO A 26 -8.20 -13.34 -13.74
CA PRO A 26 -7.86 -14.50 -14.57
C PRO A 26 -7.47 -14.12 -16.00
N ARG A 27 -8.11 -13.10 -16.56
CA ARG A 27 -7.75 -12.47 -17.83
C ARG A 27 -7.29 -11.05 -17.54
N GLY A 28 -6.01 -10.93 -17.18
CA GLY A 28 -5.40 -9.62 -16.97
C GLY A 28 -5.23 -8.84 -18.28
N GLN A 29 -5.10 -7.54 -18.13
CA GLN A 29 -4.80 -6.66 -19.25
C GLN A 29 -3.39 -6.93 -19.78
N GLU A 30 -3.19 -6.80 -21.09
CA GLU A 30 -1.86 -6.93 -21.71
C GLU A 30 -0.88 -5.91 -21.08
N GLY A 31 0.31 -6.38 -20.75
CA GLY A 31 1.34 -5.60 -20.05
C GLY A 31 1.17 -5.52 -18.54
N SER A 32 0.11 -6.12 -17.97
CA SER A 32 -0.06 -6.19 -16.53
C SER A 32 0.72 -7.36 -15.92
N PHE A 33 1.02 -7.24 -14.62
CA PHE A 33 1.71 -8.27 -13.84
C PHE A 33 0.76 -8.91 -12.84
N ARG A 34 0.86 -10.21 -12.65
CA ARG A 34 0.11 -10.92 -11.60
C ARG A 34 0.73 -10.76 -10.22
N GLU A 35 2.04 -10.61 -10.20
CA GLU A 35 2.82 -10.35 -8.98
C GLU A 35 3.77 -9.20 -9.26
N MET A 36 3.85 -8.26 -8.34
CA MET A 36 4.70 -7.09 -8.46
C MET A 36 5.19 -6.67 -7.09
N GLU A 37 6.48 -6.52 -6.95
CA GLU A 37 7.12 -6.13 -5.70
C GLU A 37 8.02 -4.91 -5.92
N ASN A 38 7.89 -3.92 -5.03
CA ASN A 38 8.68 -2.68 -5.04
C ASN A 38 8.58 -1.83 -6.32
N LEU A 39 7.57 -2.10 -7.15
CA LEU A 39 7.24 -1.32 -8.34
C LEU A 39 5.84 -0.70 -8.20
N CYS A 40 5.61 0.40 -8.87
CA CYS A 40 4.31 1.04 -8.95
C CYS A 40 4.04 1.62 -10.33
N ALA A 41 2.77 1.78 -10.65
CA ALA A 41 2.32 2.31 -11.94
C ALA A 41 2.00 3.82 -11.88
N GLN A 42 2.54 4.55 -10.92
CA GLN A 42 2.32 6.01 -10.81
C GLN A 42 2.82 6.78 -12.03
N GLY A 43 3.87 6.26 -12.68
CA GLY A 43 4.42 6.84 -13.90
C GLY A 43 3.85 6.26 -15.19
N TYR A 44 2.59 5.78 -15.17
CA TYR A 44 1.96 5.20 -16.37
C TYR A 44 2.23 6.06 -17.63
N PRO A 45 2.61 5.47 -18.75
CA PRO A 45 2.60 4.03 -19.11
C PRO A 45 3.83 3.23 -18.69
N THR A 46 4.77 3.82 -17.97
CA THR A 46 5.97 3.14 -17.47
C THR A 46 5.81 2.69 -16.02
N LEU A 47 6.56 1.66 -15.65
CA LEU A 47 6.70 1.26 -14.26
C LEU A 47 7.82 2.06 -13.61
N THR A 48 7.59 2.47 -12.37
CA THR A 48 8.58 3.16 -11.55
C THR A 48 8.87 2.36 -10.29
N VAL A 49 10.07 2.52 -9.77
CA VAL A 49 10.43 1.93 -8.47
C VAL A 49 9.69 2.70 -7.38
N ARG A 50 9.13 1.96 -6.43
CA ARG A 50 8.50 2.56 -5.26
C ARG A 50 9.53 3.35 -4.45
N CYS A 51 9.13 4.53 -3.99
CA CYS A 51 9.95 5.32 -3.07
C CYS A 51 10.31 4.50 -1.82
N PRO A 52 11.52 4.66 -1.28
CA PRO A 52 11.90 4.00 -0.05
C PRO A 52 10.97 4.40 1.11
N ARG A 53 10.80 3.49 2.05
CA ARG A 53 10.08 3.78 3.28
C ARG A 53 10.98 4.62 4.19
N GLY A 54 10.46 5.74 4.63
CA GLY A 54 11.09 6.54 5.68
C GLY A 54 10.48 6.25 7.04
N ILE A 55 11.12 6.74 8.08
CA ILE A 55 10.59 6.72 9.45
C ILE A 55 9.85 8.04 9.66
N ALA A 56 8.55 7.95 9.91
CA ALA A 56 7.73 9.12 10.23
C ALA A 56 7.76 9.51 11.71
N GLY A 57 8.05 8.53 12.56
CA GLY A 57 8.14 8.72 14.00
C GLY A 57 8.37 7.42 14.73
N SER A 58 8.55 7.49 16.03
CA SER A 58 8.72 6.34 16.91
C SER A 58 7.69 6.38 18.02
N VAL A 59 7.22 5.21 18.43
CA VAL A 59 6.21 5.05 19.49
C VAL A 59 6.74 4.03 20.50
N THR A 60 6.64 4.33 21.78
CA THR A 60 7.16 3.46 22.85
C THR A 60 6.13 2.40 23.23
N ALA A 61 4.88 2.78 23.42
CA ALA A 61 3.79 1.89 23.80
C ALA A 61 2.59 2.08 22.86
N PRO A 62 2.62 1.45 21.67
CA PRO A 62 1.62 1.68 20.65
C PRO A 62 0.23 1.18 21.07
N GLY A 63 -0.74 2.08 21.12
CA GLY A 63 -2.13 1.78 21.43
C GLY A 63 -3.05 1.73 20.21
N GLY A 64 -2.81 2.57 19.22
CA GLY A 64 -3.59 2.63 17.99
C GLY A 64 -3.05 3.65 17.02
N LEU A 65 -3.41 3.48 15.76
CA LEU A 65 -2.96 4.34 14.66
C LEU A 65 -4.10 4.55 13.66
N THR A 66 -4.31 5.77 13.26
CA THR A 66 -5.24 6.12 12.19
C THR A 66 -4.79 7.38 11.45
N ALA A 67 -5.48 7.71 10.37
CA ALA A 67 -5.28 8.94 9.63
C ALA A 67 -6.62 9.66 9.44
N LYS A 68 -6.67 10.91 9.88
CA LYS A 68 -7.77 11.84 9.66
C LYS A 68 -7.22 13.25 9.65
N ASP A 69 -7.20 13.88 8.48
CA ASP A 69 -6.56 15.19 8.27
C ASP A 69 -5.09 15.24 8.75
N GLY A 70 -4.45 14.09 8.81
CA GLY A 70 -3.11 13.87 9.31
C GLY A 70 -2.97 12.55 10.04
N LEU A 71 -1.79 12.29 10.57
CA LEU A 71 -1.49 11.07 11.29
C LEU A 71 -1.88 11.20 12.76
N ILE A 72 -2.66 10.24 13.26
CA ILE A 72 -3.15 10.19 14.64
C ILE A 72 -2.73 8.86 15.25
N TRP A 73 -2.08 8.91 16.41
CA TRP A 73 -1.69 7.69 17.12
C TRP A 73 -1.80 7.86 18.63
N VAL A 74 -1.86 6.72 19.30
CA VAL A 74 -1.86 6.63 20.76
C VAL A 74 -0.55 6.01 21.22
N ASP A 75 0.15 6.69 22.10
CA ASP A 75 1.35 6.19 22.77
C ASP A 75 1.11 6.15 24.30
N GLY A 76 0.94 4.94 24.82
CA GLY A 76 0.60 4.73 26.21
C GLY A 76 -0.73 5.37 26.58
N HIS A 77 -0.66 6.46 27.32
CA HIS A 77 -1.83 7.23 27.78
C HIS A 77 -2.12 8.50 26.97
N THR A 78 -1.29 8.82 25.99
CA THR A 78 -1.34 10.11 25.30
C THR A 78 -1.78 9.93 23.85
N LEU A 79 -2.69 10.79 23.41
CA LEU A 79 -3.10 10.89 22.02
C LEU A 79 -2.26 11.99 21.32
N TYR A 80 -1.65 11.60 20.20
CA TYR A 80 -0.90 12.51 19.34
C TYR A 80 -1.62 12.74 18.02
N ILE A 81 -1.66 13.98 17.59
CA ILE A 81 -2.16 14.41 16.29
C ILE A 81 -1.06 15.17 15.57
N ASN A 82 -0.64 14.70 14.40
CA ASN A 82 0.45 15.29 13.60
C ASN A 82 1.74 15.56 14.37
N GLY A 83 2.08 14.68 15.31
CA GLY A 83 3.27 14.81 16.13
C GLY A 83 3.12 15.66 17.39
N SER A 84 1.96 16.28 17.62
CA SER A 84 1.67 17.10 18.79
C SER A 84 0.78 16.35 19.77
N ALA A 85 1.13 16.38 21.05
CA ALA A 85 0.30 15.82 22.11
C ALA A 85 -0.96 16.66 22.30
N THR A 86 -2.10 16.01 22.43
CA THR A 86 -3.39 16.70 22.60
C THR A 86 -3.74 17.05 24.04
N GLY A 87 -2.99 16.51 25.01
CA GLY A 87 -3.32 16.65 26.43
C GLY A 87 -4.45 15.71 26.91
N LEU A 88 -5.04 14.94 26.02
CA LEU A 88 -6.04 13.93 26.36
C LEU A 88 -5.36 12.71 26.98
N VAL A 89 -5.80 12.33 28.16
CA VAL A 89 -5.30 11.14 28.84
C VAL A 89 -6.25 9.97 28.61
N LEU A 90 -5.72 8.90 28.07
CA LEU A 90 -6.45 7.66 27.76
C LEU A 90 -6.05 6.54 28.73
N SER A 91 -6.94 5.57 28.85
CA SER A 91 -6.59 4.32 29.56
C SER A 91 -5.55 3.53 28.78
N GLU A 92 -4.79 2.71 29.47
CA GLU A 92 -3.77 1.84 28.86
C GLU A 92 -4.41 0.72 28.02
N GLY A 93 -3.72 0.28 26.98
CA GLY A 93 -4.11 -0.84 26.15
C GLY A 93 -4.41 -0.47 24.69
N LYS A 94 -4.79 -1.48 23.91
CA LYS A 94 -5.16 -1.30 22.50
C LYS A 94 -6.41 -0.44 22.37
N LYS A 95 -6.35 0.52 21.46
CA LYS A 95 -7.45 1.39 21.09
C LYS A 95 -7.81 1.22 19.61
N GLN A 96 -9.09 1.26 19.32
CA GLN A 96 -9.56 1.48 17.95
C GLN A 96 -9.89 2.94 17.76
N LEU A 97 -9.35 3.50 16.69
CA LEU A 97 -9.58 4.88 16.31
C LEU A 97 -10.45 4.88 15.05
N VAL A 98 -11.65 5.44 15.14
CA VAL A 98 -12.60 5.47 14.05
C VAL A 98 -13.00 6.90 13.76
N SER A 99 -12.86 7.31 12.51
CA SER A 99 -13.32 8.61 12.03
C SER A 99 -14.80 8.55 11.69
N MET A 100 -15.60 9.42 12.26
CA MET A 100 -17.02 9.56 11.99
C MET A 100 -17.38 11.03 11.77
N GLY A 101 -17.43 11.45 10.52
CA GLY A 101 -17.65 12.86 10.15
C GLY A 101 -16.58 13.77 10.73
N ALA A 102 -16.97 14.76 11.50
CA ALA A 102 -16.06 15.68 12.20
C ALA A 102 -15.43 15.06 13.47
N TRP A 103 -15.93 13.93 13.92
CA TRP A 103 -15.54 13.31 15.17
C TRP A 103 -14.52 12.20 14.98
N LEU A 104 -13.64 12.04 15.97
CA LEU A 104 -12.78 10.87 16.13
C LEU A 104 -13.28 10.06 17.33
N LEU A 105 -13.68 8.83 17.09
CA LEU A 105 -14.08 7.90 18.14
C LEU A 105 -12.88 7.07 18.58
N ILE A 106 -12.66 7.00 19.89
CA ILE A 106 -11.63 6.20 20.51
C ILE A 106 -12.28 5.10 21.33
N TRP A 107 -11.98 3.86 21.02
CA TRP A 107 -12.63 2.69 21.57
C TRP A 107 -11.65 1.57 21.92
N PRO A 108 -11.76 0.89 23.06
CA PRO A 108 -12.46 1.31 24.28
C PRO A 108 -11.65 2.33 25.06
N ASP A 109 -12.31 3.23 25.74
CA ASP A 109 -11.70 4.03 26.78
C ASP A 109 -12.34 3.67 28.12
N LYS A 110 -11.75 2.70 28.76
CA LYS A 110 -12.22 1.88 29.89
C LYS A 110 -13.20 0.80 29.54
#